data_84248484c8cb986adca7b6923e7c8378
#
_entry.id   84248484c8cb986adca7b6923e7c8378
#
_cell.length_a   1.000
_cell.length_b   1.000
_cell.length_c   1.000
_cell.angle_alpha   90.00
_cell.angle_beta   90.00
_cell.angle_gamma   90.00
#
_symmetry.space_group_name_H-M   'P 1'
#
loop_
_entity.id
_entity.type
_entity.pdbx_description
1 polymer ?
#
loop_
_entity_poly.entity_id
_entity_poly.type
_entity_poly.pdbx_seq_one_letter_code
_entity_poly.pdbx_strand_id
1 'polypeptide(L)'
;VEVVLRTPASLALLQAIKDELPDMVVGAGTITNASILAEAIAHGAQFIITPTITPTLLTALADCPVPVVPGVSNMSDILLATEFGYTELKLFPASLSGGAPFLKAVNAVLPQLRFCPTGGVSSSNQADYLALPNVIAVGGTWVANSDWVKAKNWRAITDACVLAQQENHI
;
A
#
# COMPACT_ATOMS: atom_id res chain seq x y z
N VAL A 1 6.40 -4.08 -5.64
CA VAL A 1 6.49 -2.61 -5.47
C VAL A 1 5.17 -1.96 -5.86
N GLU A 2 4.75 -0.86 -5.18
CA GLU A 2 3.58 -0.04 -5.52
C GLU A 2 4.01 1.19 -6.33
N VAL A 3 3.51 1.32 -7.56
CA VAL A 3 3.64 2.55 -8.36
C VAL A 3 2.41 3.43 -8.08
N VAL A 4 2.62 4.59 -7.46
CA VAL A 4 1.51 5.52 -7.17
C VAL A 4 1.14 6.34 -8.42
N LEU A 5 -0.12 6.26 -8.85
CA LEU A 5 -0.60 6.92 -10.07
C LEU A 5 -0.94 8.40 -9.80
N ARG A 6 0.10 9.22 -9.56
CA ARG A 6 -0.04 10.65 -9.25
C ARG A 6 0.47 11.56 -10.36
N THR A 7 1.11 11.01 -11.37
CA THR A 7 1.70 11.77 -12.50
C THR A 7 1.33 11.11 -13.82
N PRO A 8 1.32 11.86 -14.93
CA PRO A 8 1.05 11.26 -16.25
C PRO A 8 2.03 10.15 -16.65
N ALA A 9 3.26 10.17 -16.10
CA ALA A 9 4.28 9.16 -16.40
C ALA A 9 4.11 7.85 -15.60
N SER A 10 3.24 7.81 -14.60
CA SER A 10 3.17 6.68 -13.66
C SER A 10 2.76 5.36 -14.32
N LEU A 11 1.84 5.38 -15.27
CA LEU A 11 1.42 4.18 -16.01
C LEU A 11 2.54 3.62 -16.90
N ALA A 12 3.26 4.50 -17.60
CA ALA A 12 4.42 4.12 -18.39
C ALA A 12 5.55 3.55 -17.51
N LEU A 13 5.74 4.12 -16.31
CA LEU A 13 6.72 3.61 -15.35
C LEU A 13 6.32 2.21 -14.83
N LEU A 14 5.05 1.98 -14.52
CA LEU A 14 4.55 0.67 -14.10
C LEU A 14 4.85 -0.38 -15.18
N GLN A 15 4.54 -0.09 -16.43
CA GLN A 15 4.82 -0.98 -17.57
C GLN A 15 6.33 -1.23 -17.71
N ALA A 16 7.17 -0.19 -17.65
CA ALA A 16 8.61 -0.31 -17.79
C ALA A 16 9.24 -1.18 -16.68
N ILE A 17 8.82 -1.01 -15.42
CA ILE A 17 9.30 -1.85 -14.31
C ILE A 17 8.94 -3.33 -14.57
N LYS A 18 7.72 -3.60 -15.00
CA LYS A 18 7.25 -4.95 -15.28
C LYS A 18 8.03 -5.59 -16.42
N ASP A 19 8.33 -4.83 -17.48
CA ASP A 19 9.05 -5.34 -18.67
C ASP A 19 10.54 -5.58 -18.37
N GLU A 20 11.17 -4.70 -17.58
CA GLU A 20 12.59 -4.77 -17.24
C GLU A 20 12.88 -5.74 -16.08
N LEU A 21 11.92 -5.94 -15.17
CA LEU A 21 12.07 -6.75 -13.95
C LEU A 21 10.92 -7.77 -13.85
N PRO A 22 10.89 -8.82 -14.70
CA PRO A 22 9.75 -9.75 -14.81
C PRO A 22 9.46 -10.53 -13.53
N ASP A 23 10.44 -10.71 -12.65
CA ASP A 23 10.29 -11.39 -11.36
C ASP A 23 9.74 -10.47 -10.25
N MET A 24 9.65 -9.17 -10.51
CA MET A 24 9.13 -8.20 -9.54
C MET A 24 7.61 -8.08 -9.64
N VAL A 25 6.93 -8.30 -8.52
CA VAL A 25 5.48 -8.03 -8.43
C VAL A 25 5.26 -6.52 -8.37
N VAL A 26 4.58 -5.98 -9.39
CA VAL A 26 4.32 -4.54 -9.54
C VAL A 26 2.84 -4.24 -9.49
N GLY A 27 2.43 -3.40 -8.56
CA GLY A 27 1.04 -2.97 -8.42
C GLY A 27 0.86 -1.47 -8.61
N ALA A 28 -0.39 -1.07 -8.74
CA ALA A 28 -0.79 0.33 -8.89
C ALA A 28 -1.46 0.85 -7.62
N GLY A 29 -1.01 1.99 -7.14
CA GLY A 29 -1.61 2.70 -6.01
C GLY A 29 -2.26 4.03 -6.40
N THR A 30 -3.02 4.59 -5.47
CA THR A 30 -3.79 5.82 -5.68
C THR A 30 -4.94 5.64 -6.67
N ILE A 31 -5.54 4.45 -6.67
CA ILE A 31 -6.75 4.17 -7.46
C ILE A 31 -7.94 4.81 -6.75
N THR A 32 -8.57 5.79 -7.38
CA THR A 32 -9.67 6.58 -6.80
C THR A 32 -10.98 6.49 -7.56
N ASN A 33 -11.00 5.83 -8.72
CA ASN A 33 -12.20 5.62 -9.53
C ASN A 33 -12.00 4.45 -10.53
N ALA A 34 -13.10 4.03 -11.17
CA ALA A 34 -13.12 2.92 -12.12
C ALA A 34 -12.28 3.17 -13.39
N SER A 35 -12.14 4.42 -13.84
CA SER A 35 -11.33 4.72 -15.02
C SER A 35 -9.85 4.47 -14.74
N ILE A 36 -9.33 4.98 -13.62
CA ILE A 36 -7.94 4.77 -13.20
C ILE A 36 -7.68 3.28 -12.94
N LEU A 37 -8.67 2.56 -12.37
CA LEU A 37 -8.58 1.11 -12.19
C LEU A 37 -8.39 0.40 -13.54
N ALA A 38 -9.24 0.71 -14.52
CA ALA A 38 -9.17 0.09 -15.84
C ALA A 38 -7.83 0.37 -16.54
N GLU A 39 -7.31 1.60 -16.44
CA GLU A 39 -5.99 1.97 -16.98
C GLU A 39 -4.85 1.19 -16.28
N ALA A 40 -4.89 1.09 -14.94
CA ALA A 40 -3.90 0.34 -14.19
C ALA A 40 -3.86 -1.15 -14.61
N ILE A 41 -5.02 -1.77 -14.74
CA ILE A 41 -5.12 -3.16 -15.20
C ILE A 41 -4.64 -3.32 -16.65
N ALA A 42 -5.01 -2.40 -17.54
CA ALA A 42 -4.58 -2.43 -18.94
C ALA A 42 -3.04 -2.31 -19.09
N HIS A 43 -2.36 -1.59 -18.16
CA HIS A 43 -0.90 -1.50 -18.10
C HIS A 43 -0.25 -2.62 -17.28
N GLY A 44 -1.03 -3.63 -16.86
CA GLY A 44 -0.54 -4.87 -16.27
C GLY A 44 -0.22 -4.78 -14.78
N ALA A 45 -0.91 -3.93 -14.02
CA ALA A 45 -0.84 -3.95 -12.57
C ALA A 45 -1.20 -5.34 -12.04
N GLN A 46 -0.37 -5.88 -11.15
CA GLN A 46 -0.53 -7.22 -10.57
C GLN A 46 -1.23 -7.19 -9.21
N PHE A 47 -1.40 -6.03 -8.63
CA PHE A 47 -2.26 -5.75 -7.48
C PHE A 47 -2.69 -4.27 -7.49
N ILE A 48 -3.77 -3.99 -6.77
CA ILE A 48 -4.38 -2.65 -6.71
C ILE A 48 -4.41 -2.17 -5.26
N ILE A 49 -4.04 -0.91 -5.05
CA ILE A 49 -4.15 -0.26 -3.74
C ILE A 49 -4.92 1.06 -3.89
N THR A 50 -5.91 1.27 -3.02
CA THR A 50 -6.62 2.54 -2.96
C THR A 50 -6.18 3.39 -1.76
N PRO A 51 -6.25 4.72 -1.82
CA PRO A 51 -5.96 5.57 -0.66
C PRO A 51 -7.14 5.67 0.31
N THR A 52 -8.34 5.41 -0.17
CA THR A 52 -9.62 5.50 0.54
C THR A 52 -10.64 4.63 -0.19
N ILE A 53 -11.83 4.51 0.38
CA ILE A 53 -12.95 3.79 -0.22
C ILE A 53 -14.21 4.66 -0.30
N THR A 54 -15.07 4.30 -1.24
CA THR A 54 -16.47 4.70 -1.31
C THR A 54 -17.28 3.49 -1.77
N PRO A 55 -18.60 3.42 -1.52
CA PRO A 55 -19.42 2.32 -2.05
C PRO A 55 -19.26 2.14 -3.57
N THR A 56 -19.25 3.25 -4.31
CA THR A 56 -19.06 3.22 -5.77
C THR A 56 -17.70 2.64 -6.17
N LEU A 57 -16.63 3.02 -5.48
CA LEU A 57 -15.29 2.47 -5.77
C LEU A 57 -15.22 0.98 -5.40
N LEU A 58 -15.74 0.58 -4.24
CA LEU A 58 -15.77 -0.83 -3.83
C LEU A 58 -16.57 -1.69 -4.81
N THR A 59 -17.69 -1.19 -5.34
CA THR A 59 -18.43 -1.88 -6.40
C THR A 59 -17.56 -2.07 -7.66
N ALA A 60 -16.80 -1.06 -8.07
CA ALA A 60 -15.91 -1.17 -9.22
C ALA A 60 -14.71 -2.12 -8.98
N LEU A 61 -14.31 -2.29 -7.73
CA LEU A 61 -13.22 -3.18 -7.34
C LEU A 61 -13.65 -4.65 -7.18
N ALA A 62 -14.96 -4.92 -7.04
CA ALA A 62 -15.48 -6.26 -6.76
C ALA A 62 -15.11 -7.30 -7.82
N ASP A 63 -15.08 -6.89 -9.10
CA ASP A 63 -14.72 -7.75 -10.23
C ASP A 63 -13.26 -7.54 -10.70
N CYS A 64 -12.41 -6.96 -9.84
CA CYS A 64 -11.01 -6.74 -10.19
C CYS A 64 -10.28 -8.09 -10.36
N PRO A 65 -9.57 -8.32 -11.48
CA PRO A 65 -8.94 -9.61 -11.77
C PRO A 65 -7.66 -9.87 -10.98
N VAL A 66 -7.20 -8.91 -10.19
CA VAL A 66 -5.99 -8.98 -9.37
C VAL A 66 -6.31 -8.64 -7.92
N PRO A 67 -5.45 -9.03 -6.94
CA PRO A 67 -5.64 -8.69 -5.54
C PRO A 67 -5.81 -7.19 -5.31
N VAL A 68 -6.73 -6.83 -4.42
CA VAL A 68 -7.02 -5.43 -4.05
C VAL A 68 -6.83 -5.24 -2.55
N VAL A 69 -6.13 -4.17 -2.18
CA VAL A 69 -5.95 -3.74 -0.78
C VAL A 69 -6.60 -2.36 -0.61
N PRO A 70 -7.86 -2.28 -0.15
CA PRO A 70 -8.57 -1.03 0.01
C PRO A 70 -8.00 -0.18 1.14
N GLY A 71 -7.93 1.16 0.92
CA GLY A 71 -7.50 2.12 1.92
C GLY A 71 -8.62 2.51 2.87
N VAL A 72 -8.33 2.49 4.17
CA VAL A 72 -9.25 2.85 5.25
C VAL A 72 -8.56 3.81 6.22
N SER A 73 -9.33 4.64 6.91
CA SER A 73 -8.80 5.62 7.86
C SER A 73 -9.46 5.57 9.25
N ASN A 74 -10.55 4.83 9.38
CA ASN A 74 -11.36 4.74 10.60
C ASN A 74 -12.20 3.45 10.63
N MET A 75 -12.92 3.20 11.73
CA MET A 75 -13.75 1.99 11.92
C MET A 75 -14.90 1.87 10.92
N SER A 76 -15.50 2.98 10.48
CA SER A 76 -16.60 2.93 9.51
C SER A 76 -16.10 2.49 8.14
N ASP A 77 -14.93 2.97 7.72
CA ASP A 77 -14.28 2.51 6.49
C ASP A 77 -13.95 1.02 6.57
N ILE A 78 -13.41 0.56 7.72
CA ILE A 78 -13.08 -0.85 7.95
C ILE A 78 -14.34 -1.73 7.80
N LEU A 79 -15.44 -1.37 8.47
CA LEU A 79 -16.69 -2.12 8.37
C LEU A 79 -17.23 -2.12 6.94
N LEU A 80 -17.24 -0.98 6.28
CA LEU A 80 -17.67 -0.88 4.88
C LEU A 80 -16.82 -1.79 3.96
N ALA A 81 -15.49 -1.80 4.12
CA ALA A 81 -14.63 -2.68 3.34
C ALA A 81 -14.93 -4.17 3.62
N THR A 82 -15.19 -4.54 4.89
CA THR A 82 -15.52 -5.92 5.25
C THR A 82 -16.89 -6.38 4.72
N GLU A 83 -17.87 -5.49 4.60
CA GLU A 83 -19.16 -5.78 3.95
C GLU A 83 -19.00 -6.16 2.46
N PHE A 84 -17.95 -5.66 1.80
CA PHE A 84 -17.56 -6.02 0.45
C PHE A 84 -16.59 -7.23 0.39
N GLY A 85 -16.31 -7.87 1.54
CA GLY A 85 -15.52 -9.10 1.62
C GLY A 85 -14.00 -8.89 1.77
N TYR A 86 -13.51 -7.65 1.92
CA TYR A 86 -12.10 -7.37 2.09
C TYR A 86 -11.65 -7.62 3.53
N THR A 87 -10.57 -8.38 3.70
CA THR A 87 -9.95 -8.69 5.00
C THR A 87 -8.52 -8.16 5.10
N GLU A 88 -7.93 -7.78 3.99
CA GLU A 88 -6.59 -7.17 3.88
C GLU A 88 -6.75 -5.71 3.47
N LEU A 89 -6.34 -4.80 4.35
CA LEU A 89 -6.64 -3.38 4.23
C LEU A 89 -5.37 -2.53 4.35
N LYS A 90 -5.36 -1.37 3.71
CA LYS A 90 -4.33 -0.35 3.91
C LYS A 90 -4.84 0.68 4.93
N LEU A 91 -4.16 0.86 6.06
CA LEU A 91 -4.42 2.02 6.92
C LEU A 91 -3.71 3.24 6.34
N PHE A 92 -4.48 4.26 5.93
CA PHE A 92 -3.91 5.46 5.29
C PHE A 92 -4.71 6.74 5.60
N PRO A 93 -4.05 7.85 5.95
CA PRO A 93 -2.63 7.97 6.33
C PRO A 93 -2.41 7.43 7.75
N ALA A 94 -1.57 6.42 7.93
CA ALA A 94 -1.48 5.66 9.19
C ALA A 94 -1.17 6.54 10.41
N SER A 95 -0.19 7.43 10.31
CA SER A 95 0.21 8.31 11.43
C SER A 95 -0.91 9.28 11.86
N LEU A 96 -1.76 9.71 10.92
CA LEU A 96 -2.87 10.62 11.20
C LEU A 96 -4.15 9.89 11.62
N SER A 97 -4.23 8.58 11.36
CA SER A 97 -5.39 7.73 11.67
C SER A 97 -5.19 6.94 12.98
N GLY A 98 -4.35 7.43 13.89
CA GLY A 98 -4.11 6.82 15.20
C GLY A 98 -2.98 5.79 15.25
N GLY A 99 -2.34 5.47 14.14
CA GLY A 99 -1.10 4.68 14.09
C GLY A 99 -1.21 3.26 14.65
N ALA A 100 -0.12 2.78 15.23
CA ALA A 100 -0.05 1.45 15.85
C ALA A 100 -1.05 1.26 17.01
N PRO A 101 -1.31 2.25 17.88
CA PRO A 101 -2.37 2.13 18.90
C PRO A 101 -3.76 1.88 18.32
N PHE A 102 -4.12 2.52 17.21
CA PHE A 102 -5.39 2.26 16.53
C PHE A 102 -5.49 0.82 16.02
N LEU A 103 -4.45 0.33 15.33
CA LEU A 103 -4.42 -1.04 14.82
C LEU A 103 -4.48 -2.09 15.94
N LYS A 104 -3.84 -1.81 17.09
CA LYS A 104 -3.94 -2.66 18.27
C LYS A 104 -5.38 -2.72 18.80
N ALA A 105 -6.08 -1.59 18.85
CA ALA A 105 -7.49 -1.54 19.26
C ALA A 105 -8.40 -2.27 18.26
N VAL A 106 -8.17 -2.10 16.95
CA VAL A 106 -8.89 -2.83 15.91
C VAL A 106 -8.71 -4.34 16.05
N ASN A 107 -7.51 -4.82 16.33
CA ASN A 107 -7.23 -6.24 16.50
C ASN A 107 -8.04 -6.89 17.65
N ALA A 108 -8.33 -6.14 18.69
CA ALA A 108 -9.15 -6.63 19.79
C ALA A 108 -10.62 -6.86 19.41
N VAL A 109 -11.11 -6.18 18.38
CA VAL A 109 -12.52 -6.22 17.93
C VAL A 109 -12.67 -7.06 16.66
N LEU A 110 -11.72 -6.97 15.75
CA LEU A 110 -11.74 -7.60 14.43
C LEU A 110 -10.41 -8.35 14.17
N PRO A 111 -10.13 -9.43 14.92
CA PRO A 111 -8.82 -10.12 14.87
C PRO A 111 -8.53 -10.83 13.55
N GLN A 112 -9.55 -11.01 12.70
CA GLN A 112 -9.41 -11.63 11.38
C GLN A 112 -8.83 -10.68 10.33
N LEU A 113 -8.81 -9.36 10.57
CA LEU A 113 -8.34 -8.38 9.62
C LEU A 113 -6.82 -8.24 9.63
N ARG A 114 -6.27 -7.92 8.48
CA ARG A 114 -4.84 -7.70 8.26
C ARG A 114 -4.61 -6.32 7.64
N PHE A 115 -3.51 -5.68 8.03
CA PHE A 115 -3.26 -4.30 7.64
C PHE A 115 -1.87 -4.09 7.06
N CYS A 116 -1.81 -3.16 6.09
CA CYS A 116 -0.59 -2.53 5.60
C CYS A 116 -0.65 -1.03 5.93
N PRO A 117 -0.19 -0.59 7.13
CA PRO A 117 -0.13 0.82 7.46
C PRO A 117 0.82 1.55 6.52
N THR A 118 0.36 2.70 6.01
CA THR A 118 1.07 3.53 5.05
C THR A 118 0.81 5.01 5.34
N GLY A 119 1.82 5.85 5.14
CA GLY A 119 1.74 7.30 5.42
C GLY A 119 2.20 7.64 6.83
N GLY A 120 3.38 8.27 6.91
CA GLY A 120 4.08 8.60 8.14
C GLY A 120 4.83 7.42 8.77
N VAL A 121 4.94 6.30 8.04
CA VAL A 121 5.84 5.20 8.40
C VAL A 121 7.25 5.52 7.93
N SER A 122 8.22 5.20 8.76
CA SER A 122 9.65 5.46 8.56
C SER A 122 10.50 4.35 9.18
N SER A 123 11.80 4.37 8.94
CA SER A 123 12.74 3.45 9.61
C SER A 123 12.70 3.52 11.14
N SER A 124 12.34 4.67 11.73
CA SER A 124 12.32 4.84 13.18
C SER A 124 11.05 4.30 13.86
N ASN A 125 9.96 4.05 13.13
CA ASN A 125 8.69 3.61 13.70
C ASN A 125 8.08 2.35 13.06
N GLN A 126 8.67 1.81 11.98
CA GLN A 126 8.14 0.62 11.32
C GLN A 126 8.07 -0.60 12.26
N ALA A 127 9.02 -0.73 13.17
CA ALA A 127 9.06 -1.84 14.13
C ALA A 127 7.83 -1.86 15.05
N ASP A 128 7.32 -0.70 15.46
CA ASP A 128 6.11 -0.60 16.29
C ASP A 128 4.86 -1.13 15.56
N TYR A 129 4.81 -0.95 14.24
CA TYR A 129 3.73 -1.50 13.42
C TYR A 129 3.92 -2.99 13.18
N LEU A 130 5.12 -3.42 12.79
CA LEU A 130 5.42 -4.81 12.45
C LEU A 130 5.31 -5.76 13.65
N ALA A 131 5.46 -5.26 14.88
CA ALA A 131 5.23 -6.03 16.10
C ALA A 131 3.75 -6.38 16.35
N LEU A 132 2.80 -5.80 15.61
CA LEU A 132 1.38 -6.07 15.78
C LEU A 132 0.96 -7.33 14.99
N PRO A 133 0.16 -8.24 15.61
CA PRO A 133 -0.21 -9.51 14.96
C PRO A 133 -1.11 -9.34 13.74
N ASN A 134 -1.77 -8.19 13.59
CA ASN A 134 -2.64 -7.86 12.48
C ASN A 134 -1.96 -6.96 11.43
N VAL A 135 -0.64 -6.79 11.48
CA VAL A 135 0.13 -6.07 10.45
C VAL A 135 0.95 -7.07 9.64
N ILE A 136 0.73 -7.09 8.33
CA ILE A 136 1.41 -8.02 7.40
C ILE A 136 2.57 -7.36 6.64
N ALA A 137 2.55 -6.04 6.53
CA ALA A 137 3.57 -5.25 5.85
C ALA A 137 3.43 -3.79 6.27
N VAL A 138 4.41 -2.97 5.96
CA VAL A 138 4.34 -1.51 6.07
C VAL A 138 4.66 -0.87 4.73
N GLY A 139 3.98 0.23 4.42
CA GLY A 139 4.25 1.01 3.21
C GLY A 139 4.87 2.36 3.55
N GLY A 140 5.95 2.71 2.85
CA GLY A 140 6.60 3.98 3.05
C GLY A 140 7.52 4.39 1.91
N THR A 141 7.93 5.64 1.90
CA THR A 141 8.80 6.23 0.88
C THR A 141 10.19 6.57 1.39
N TRP A 142 10.50 6.26 2.65
CA TRP A 142 11.81 6.56 3.24
C TRP A 142 12.98 5.86 2.54
N VAL A 143 12.72 4.70 1.94
CA VAL A 143 13.71 3.94 1.17
C VAL A 143 14.09 4.64 -0.15
N ALA A 144 13.28 5.56 -0.64
CA ALA A 144 13.52 6.34 -1.85
C ALA A 144 13.44 7.85 -1.54
N ASN A 145 14.31 8.30 -0.65
CA ASN A 145 14.40 9.70 -0.26
C ASN A 145 14.58 10.62 -1.50
N SER A 146 13.81 11.71 -1.56
CA SER A 146 13.80 12.62 -2.71
C SER A 146 15.18 13.24 -3.03
N ASP A 147 16.02 13.44 -2.02
CA ASP A 147 17.35 14.02 -2.23
C ASP A 147 18.31 12.99 -2.84
N TRP A 148 18.19 11.72 -2.46
CA TRP A 148 18.92 10.63 -3.11
C TRP A 148 18.50 10.48 -4.58
N VAL A 149 17.21 10.56 -4.86
CA VAL A 149 16.68 10.49 -6.23
C VAL A 149 17.23 11.65 -7.06
N LYS A 150 17.17 12.91 -6.56
CA LYS A 150 17.75 14.10 -7.24
C LYS A 150 19.26 13.98 -7.49
N ALA A 151 19.98 13.45 -6.50
CA ALA A 151 21.42 13.22 -6.58
C ALA A 151 21.79 11.96 -7.40
N LYS A 152 20.81 11.20 -7.90
CA LYS A 152 21.01 9.90 -8.55
C LYS A 152 21.81 8.91 -7.70
N ASN A 153 21.68 9.00 -6.39
CA ASN A 153 22.34 8.10 -5.44
C ASN A 153 21.53 6.79 -5.29
N TRP A 154 21.53 6.00 -6.34
CA TRP A 154 20.79 4.73 -6.41
C TRP A 154 21.29 3.72 -5.38
N ARG A 155 22.57 3.80 -5.01
CA ARG A 155 23.18 2.95 -3.99
C ARG A 155 22.51 3.13 -2.63
N ALA A 156 22.30 4.38 -2.20
CA ALA A 156 21.63 4.67 -0.94
C ALA A 156 20.19 4.12 -0.90
N ILE A 157 19.48 4.17 -2.05
CA ILE A 157 18.14 3.59 -2.18
C ILE A 157 18.18 2.06 -2.03
N THR A 158 19.12 1.39 -2.72
CA THR A 158 19.30 -0.05 -2.61
C THR A 158 19.63 -0.47 -1.18
N ASP A 159 20.58 0.20 -0.54
CA ASP A 159 20.99 -0.09 0.83
C ASP A 159 19.82 0.10 1.83
N ALA A 160 19.02 1.15 1.64
CA ALA A 160 17.82 1.39 2.44
C ALA A 160 16.75 0.31 2.25
N CYS A 161 16.54 -0.17 1.02
CA CYS A 161 15.62 -1.27 0.74
C CYS A 161 16.07 -2.57 1.39
N VAL A 162 17.38 -2.88 1.34
CA VAL A 162 17.95 -4.08 1.98
C VAL A 162 17.76 -4.02 3.49
N LEU A 163 18.04 -2.89 4.12
CA LEU A 163 17.84 -2.70 5.57
C LEU A 163 16.37 -2.87 5.96
N ALA A 164 15.46 -2.27 5.18
CA ALA A 164 14.02 -2.39 5.45
C ALA A 164 13.53 -3.84 5.37
N GLN A 165 14.11 -4.67 4.49
CA GLN A 165 13.76 -6.09 4.40
C GLN A 165 14.31 -6.92 5.57
N GLN A 166 15.49 -6.60 6.07
CA GLN A 166 16.11 -7.32 7.20
C GLN A 166 15.33 -7.15 8.50
N GLU A 167 14.72 -5.99 8.71
CA GLU A 167 13.89 -5.72 9.89
C GLU A 167 12.50 -6.41 9.85
N ASN A 168 12.11 -6.96 8.70
CA ASN A 168 10.85 -7.69 8.52
C ASN A 168 10.94 -9.20 8.81
N HIS A 169 12.11 -9.70 9.24
CA HIS A 169 12.34 -11.11 9.53
C HIS A 169 12.43 -11.40 11.05
N ILE A 170 11.64 -10.69 11.86
CA ILE A 170 11.53 -10.97 13.30
C ILE A 170 10.24 -11.74 13.60
#